data_42c70bc119cb4568b7efebd5c7bb5da8
#
_entry.id   42c70bc119cb4568b7efebd5c7bb5da8
#
_cell.length_a   1.000
_cell.length_b   1.000
_cell.length_c   1.000
_cell.angle_alpha   90.00
_cell.angle_beta   90.00
_cell.angle_gamma   90.00
#
_symmetry.space_group_name_H-M   'P 1'
#
loop_
_entity.id
_entity.type
_entity.pdbx_description
1 polymer ?
#
loop_
_entity_poly.entity_id
_entity_poly.type
_entity_poly.pdbx_seq_one_letter_code
_entity_poly.pdbx_strand_id
1 'polypeptide(L)'
;MGTAVDEVARQQQVSAGASPLVMPMPRRNWLDWLPGIQTLRGYELGWLRNDVVAGIVLSTMLVPVGIAYATASGVPAIYGLYATIVPLLVYALFGPSRILVLGPDSSLAPIILGVVTVAAAGDPDKAILVASGMAIVAGLSCILAGIFGLGFITELLSKPIRYGYMNGIALAVLISQLPKLFGFRIENDGPLRSLWAIGKAIFDGKANWTGAALGAATLGVILLLKGSKRIPGVLIAVVGATMIAGALSLSETAGVKVLGPVPQGLPAFVIPLVDIADLMTILIGGVAVAIVSFADTSVLSRTYAAKTGQQVNPNQEMVGLGAANLAAGFFQGFPISSSSSRTPVAEAAGAKTQVTGVVGAVIVALLIVAAPTLFKNLPNAALAAVVIAAAIGLFEFGDLGRIYRIQRWEFWLSIVCTAGVAVFGAIPGIGVAIALAVIEFLWDGWRPHWAVLGKPDNVEGYHDIARYPDARRIPGLVLFRWDAPLFFANAELFHERIVGAIETAGGPVQRVVVSAAPMTSVDVTSADALTELDESLKARGIELCFAEMKDPVKDKLRRFGLFDEFGEKRFFPTIDSAVSDYVRSRKLTWNDLA
;
A
#
# COMPACT_ATOMS: atom_id res chain seq x y z
N MET A 1 -31.90 49.91 -15.52
CA MET A 1 -31.94 49.02 -14.33
C MET A 1 -32.77 47.73 -14.57
N GLY A 2 -33.42 47.57 -15.70
CA GLY A 2 -34.24 46.37 -16.04
C GLY A 2 -33.47 45.20 -16.70
N THR A 3 -32.36 45.47 -17.35
CA THR A 3 -31.61 44.44 -18.13
C THR A 3 -30.70 43.54 -17.33
N ALA A 4 -30.24 43.95 -16.15
CA ALA A 4 -29.35 43.16 -15.29
C ALA A 4 -30.14 42.12 -14.43
N VAL A 5 -31.40 42.37 -14.14
CA VAL A 5 -32.25 41.46 -13.35
C VAL A 5 -32.72 40.28 -14.22
N ASP A 6 -33.01 40.55 -15.52
CA ASP A 6 -33.42 39.50 -16.47
C ASP A 6 -32.28 38.57 -16.85
N GLU A 7 -31.04 39.05 -16.82
CA GLU A 7 -29.83 38.23 -17.12
C GLU A 7 -29.48 37.30 -15.96
N VAL A 8 -29.65 37.74 -14.71
CA VAL A 8 -29.49 36.91 -13.49
C VAL A 8 -30.58 35.84 -13.40
N ALA A 9 -31.85 36.18 -13.75
CA ALA A 9 -32.94 35.23 -13.78
C ALA A 9 -32.74 34.15 -14.88
N ARG A 10 -32.18 34.50 -16.03
CA ARG A 10 -31.84 33.54 -17.08
C ARG A 10 -30.66 32.63 -16.69
N GLN A 11 -29.66 33.14 -15.98
CA GLN A 11 -28.56 32.32 -15.48
C GLN A 11 -29.00 31.34 -14.40
N GLN A 12 -29.98 31.72 -13.56
CA GLN A 12 -30.57 30.81 -12.56
C GLN A 12 -31.48 29.74 -13.17
N GLN A 13 -32.19 30.01 -14.26
CA GLN A 13 -32.99 29.00 -14.98
C GLN A 13 -32.13 28.00 -15.77
N VAL A 14 -30.93 28.39 -16.25
CA VAL A 14 -29.99 27.48 -16.92
C VAL A 14 -29.28 26.55 -15.92
N SER A 15 -29.12 26.97 -14.66
CA SER A 15 -28.54 26.11 -13.61
C SER A 15 -29.52 25.09 -12.98
N ALA A 16 -30.84 25.34 -13.09
CA ALA A 16 -31.83 24.42 -12.52
C ALA A 16 -32.18 23.20 -13.40
N GLY A 17 -31.66 23.14 -14.63
CA GLY A 17 -31.87 22.03 -15.57
C GLY A 17 -30.66 21.12 -15.80
N ALA A 18 -29.54 21.39 -15.19
CA ALA A 18 -28.36 20.53 -15.29
C ALA A 18 -28.49 19.36 -14.31
N SER A 19 -29.04 18.24 -14.77
CA SER A 19 -28.73 16.93 -14.19
C SER A 19 -27.20 16.85 -13.96
N PRO A 20 -26.72 16.25 -12.84
CA PRO A 20 -25.31 16.12 -12.61
C PRO A 20 -24.71 15.52 -13.89
N LEU A 21 -23.81 16.25 -14.51
CA LEU A 21 -23.01 15.78 -15.65
C LEU A 21 -22.28 14.52 -15.19
N VAL A 22 -22.96 13.38 -15.37
CA VAL A 22 -22.27 12.10 -15.47
C VAL A 22 -21.42 12.28 -16.71
N MET A 23 -20.17 12.73 -16.52
CA MET A 23 -19.19 12.71 -17.60
C MET A 23 -19.23 11.29 -18.15
N PRO A 24 -19.57 11.09 -19.43
CA PRO A 24 -19.52 9.76 -20.00
C PRO A 24 -18.09 9.27 -19.79
N MET A 25 -17.94 8.14 -19.09
CA MET A 25 -16.62 7.51 -19.00
C MET A 25 -16.09 7.41 -20.44
N PRO A 26 -14.90 7.95 -20.72
CA PRO A 26 -14.34 7.87 -22.06
C PRO A 26 -14.35 6.40 -22.46
N ARG A 27 -14.92 6.08 -23.63
CA ARG A 27 -14.91 4.71 -24.17
C ARG A 27 -13.44 4.29 -24.22
N ARG A 28 -13.02 3.44 -23.28
CA ARG A 28 -11.67 2.91 -23.25
C ARG A 28 -11.47 2.07 -24.51
N ASN A 29 -10.59 2.52 -25.37
CA ASN A 29 -10.11 1.73 -26.49
C ASN A 29 -9.28 0.58 -25.91
N TRP A 30 -9.30 -0.60 -26.56
CA TRP A 30 -8.46 -1.74 -26.16
C TRP A 30 -6.95 -1.38 -26.10
N LEU A 31 -6.51 -0.40 -26.88
CA LEU A 31 -5.14 0.15 -26.86
C LEU A 31 -4.79 0.87 -25.53
N ASP A 32 -5.78 1.31 -24.76
CA ASP A 32 -5.53 1.96 -23.47
C ASP A 32 -5.04 0.95 -22.42
N TRP A 33 -5.25 -0.36 -22.67
CA TRP A 33 -4.73 -1.44 -21.84
C TRP A 33 -3.30 -1.85 -22.19
N LEU A 34 -2.72 -1.29 -23.25
CA LEU A 34 -1.37 -1.55 -23.75
C LEU A 34 -0.54 -0.26 -23.78
N PRO A 35 -0.26 0.36 -22.64
CA PRO A 35 0.46 1.64 -22.57
C PRO A 35 1.88 1.55 -23.13
N GLY A 36 2.51 0.38 -23.10
CA GLY A 36 3.80 0.14 -23.73
C GLY A 36 3.79 0.42 -25.25
N ILE A 37 2.69 0.05 -25.94
CA ILE A 37 2.55 0.36 -27.39
C ILE A 37 2.42 1.86 -27.60
N GLN A 38 1.72 2.58 -26.71
CA GLN A 38 1.61 4.04 -26.79
C GLN A 38 2.99 4.69 -26.58
N THR A 39 3.76 4.19 -25.61
CA THR A 39 5.13 4.65 -25.36
C THR A 39 6.04 4.40 -26.56
N LEU A 40 5.92 3.23 -27.23
CA LEU A 40 6.70 2.92 -28.43
C LEU A 40 6.32 3.79 -29.62
N ARG A 41 5.04 4.16 -29.78
CA ARG A 41 4.61 5.09 -30.86
C ARG A 41 5.17 6.51 -30.68
N GLY A 42 5.36 6.93 -29.42
CA GLY A 42 5.97 8.22 -29.08
C GLY A 42 7.48 8.12 -28.78
N TYR A 43 8.14 7.01 -29.14
CA TYR A 43 9.54 6.77 -28.81
C TYR A 43 10.48 7.64 -29.63
N GLU A 44 11.31 8.42 -28.95
CA GLU A 44 12.35 9.23 -29.58
C GLU A 44 13.64 8.41 -29.71
N LEU A 45 14.19 8.31 -30.93
CA LEU A 45 15.43 7.57 -31.18
C LEU A 45 16.60 8.05 -30.32
N GLY A 46 16.59 9.30 -29.86
CA GLY A 46 17.57 9.85 -28.93
C GLY A 46 17.56 9.17 -27.55
N TRP A 47 16.45 8.54 -27.15
CA TRP A 47 16.35 7.81 -25.87
C TRP A 47 17.01 6.42 -25.91
N LEU A 48 17.18 5.84 -27.12
CA LEU A 48 17.70 4.46 -27.27
C LEU A 48 19.05 4.27 -26.60
N ARG A 49 19.98 5.23 -26.80
CA ARG A 49 21.29 5.16 -26.17
C ARG A 49 21.18 5.12 -24.65
N ASN A 50 20.29 5.92 -24.08
CA ASN A 50 20.10 6.00 -22.65
C ASN A 50 19.49 4.71 -22.10
N ASP A 51 18.44 4.20 -22.77
CA ASP A 51 17.78 2.96 -22.34
C ASP A 51 18.68 1.74 -22.47
N VAL A 52 19.52 1.66 -23.52
CA VAL A 52 20.51 0.57 -23.69
C VAL A 52 21.55 0.64 -22.59
N VAL A 53 22.14 1.81 -22.33
CA VAL A 53 23.14 1.97 -21.26
C VAL A 53 22.52 1.64 -19.89
N ALA A 54 21.33 2.15 -19.61
CA ALA A 54 20.64 1.86 -18.37
C ALA A 54 20.27 0.38 -18.23
N GLY A 55 19.89 -0.29 -19.32
CA GLY A 55 19.60 -1.73 -19.33
C GLY A 55 20.85 -2.60 -19.06
N ILE A 56 22.01 -2.20 -19.62
CA ILE A 56 23.28 -2.86 -19.32
C ILE A 56 23.64 -2.69 -17.83
N VAL A 57 23.55 -1.47 -17.31
CA VAL A 57 23.80 -1.21 -15.87
C VAL A 57 22.81 -1.98 -15.01
N LEU A 58 21.53 -1.99 -15.37
CA LEU A 58 20.50 -2.71 -14.64
C LEU A 58 20.77 -4.22 -14.61
N SER A 59 21.20 -4.83 -15.72
CA SER A 59 21.48 -6.27 -15.81
C SER A 59 22.54 -6.74 -14.80
N THR A 60 23.46 -5.86 -14.41
CA THR A 60 24.48 -6.15 -13.40
C THR A 60 23.89 -6.46 -12.01
N MET A 61 22.70 -5.95 -11.73
CA MET A 61 21.95 -6.23 -10.51
C MET A 61 20.90 -7.32 -10.69
N LEU A 62 20.27 -7.41 -11.87
CA LEU A 62 19.18 -8.35 -12.14
C LEU A 62 19.60 -9.80 -11.87
N VAL A 63 20.82 -10.18 -12.30
CA VAL A 63 21.32 -11.55 -12.17
C VAL A 63 21.54 -11.95 -10.71
N PRO A 64 22.41 -11.30 -9.93
CA PRO A 64 22.66 -11.72 -8.55
C PRO A 64 21.43 -11.58 -7.67
N VAL A 65 20.61 -10.54 -7.87
CA VAL A 65 19.39 -10.30 -7.11
C VAL A 65 18.31 -11.34 -7.45
N GLY A 66 18.12 -11.67 -8.73
CA GLY A 66 17.17 -12.70 -9.15
C GLY A 66 17.49 -14.05 -8.53
N ILE A 67 18.74 -14.49 -8.63
CA ILE A 67 19.23 -15.74 -8.03
C ILE A 67 19.06 -15.72 -6.49
N ALA A 68 19.46 -14.61 -5.85
CA ALA A 68 19.38 -14.47 -4.40
C ALA A 68 17.94 -14.58 -3.87
N TYR A 69 16.99 -13.92 -4.54
CA TYR A 69 15.59 -13.97 -4.10
C TYR A 69 14.89 -15.28 -4.43
N ALA A 70 15.25 -15.96 -5.53
CA ALA A 70 14.77 -17.32 -5.77
C ALA A 70 15.16 -18.25 -4.61
N THR A 71 16.46 -18.24 -4.26
CA THR A 71 16.94 -19.05 -3.14
C THR A 71 16.33 -18.62 -1.80
N ALA A 72 16.09 -17.31 -1.60
CA ALA A 72 15.43 -16.80 -0.41
C ALA A 72 13.96 -17.27 -0.31
N SER A 73 13.29 -17.38 -1.46
CA SER A 73 11.91 -17.87 -1.59
C SER A 73 11.78 -19.39 -1.54
N GLY A 74 12.89 -20.13 -1.39
CA GLY A 74 12.87 -21.59 -1.32
C GLY A 74 12.76 -22.29 -2.67
N VAL A 75 12.94 -21.57 -3.79
CA VAL A 75 12.93 -22.15 -5.16
C VAL A 75 14.33 -22.19 -5.74
N PRO A 76 14.62 -23.13 -6.68
CA PRO A 76 15.93 -23.19 -7.31
C PRO A 76 16.30 -21.89 -8.04
N ALA A 77 17.59 -21.59 -8.03
CA ALA A 77 18.16 -20.31 -8.43
C ALA A 77 17.82 -19.84 -9.86
N ILE A 78 17.75 -20.79 -10.82
CA ILE A 78 17.46 -20.47 -12.23
C ILE A 78 16.10 -19.78 -12.40
N TYR A 79 15.09 -20.17 -11.60
CA TYR A 79 13.77 -19.60 -11.68
C TYR A 79 13.71 -18.12 -11.28
N GLY A 80 14.71 -17.63 -10.52
CA GLY A 80 14.87 -16.21 -10.26
C GLY A 80 15.23 -15.39 -11.50
N LEU A 81 15.97 -16.00 -12.41
CA LEU A 81 16.29 -15.39 -13.69
C LEU A 81 15.10 -15.43 -14.64
N TYR A 82 14.29 -16.51 -14.60
CA TYR A 82 13.03 -16.60 -15.35
C TYR A 82 12.00 -15.57 -14.85
N ALA A 83 11.85 -15.45 -13.53
CA ALA A 83 11.01 -14.43 -12.89
C ALA A 83 11.53 -12.98 -13.08
N THR A 84 12.71 -12.82 -13.65
CA THR A 84 13.28 -11.52 -14.06
C THR A 84 13.00 -11.23 -15.53
N ILE A 85 13.29 -12.20 -16.43
CA ILE A 85 13.18 -12.01 -17.88
C ILE A 85 11.74 -11.76 -18.30
N VAL A 86 10.84 -12.70 -17.98
CA VAL A 86 9.46 -12.69 -18.52
C VAL A 86 8.66 -11.48 -18.00
N PRO A 87 8.66 -11.16 -16.70
CA PRO A 87 7.94 -10.00 -16.21
C PRO A 87 8.39 -8.67 -16.78
N LEU A 88 9.70 -8.47 -17.01
CA LEU A 88 10.21 -7.24 -17.61
C LEU A 88 9.70 -7.06 -19.05
N LEU A 89 9.64 -8.14 -19.83
CA LEU A 89 9.12 -8.11 -21.20
C LEU A 89 7.62 -7.83 -21.21
N VAL A 90 6.84 -8.49 -20.36
CA VAL A 90 5.39 -8.33 -20.29
C VAL A 90 5.01 -6.96 -19.74
N TYR A 91 5.70 -6.50 -18.70
CA TYR A 91 5.44 -5.16 -18.15
C TYR A 91 5.81 -4.05 -19.14
N ALA A 92 6.79 -4.25 -20.00
CA ALA A 92 7.09 -3.31 -21.08
C ALA A 92 5.91 -3.10 -22.06
N LEU A 93 4.97 -4.05 -22.14
CA LEU A 93 3.77 -3.96 -22.96
C LEU A 93 2.56 -3.42 -22.18
N PHE A 94 2.34 -3.92 -20.96
CA PHE A 94 1.14 -3.66 -20.17
C PHE A 94 1.34 -2.60 -19.06
N GLY A 95 2.59 -2.30 -18.68
CA GLY A 95 2.89 -1.37 -17.59
C GLY A 95 2.74 0.10 -18.00
N PRO A 96 2.02 0.92 -17.20
CA PRO A 96 1.87 2.35 -17.48
C PRO A 96 3.08 3.19 -17.05
N SER A 97 3.88 2.70 -16.11
CA SER A 97 5.06 3.42 -15.60
C SER A 97 6.25 3.27 -16.53
N ARG A 98 6.88 4.41 -16.92
CA ARG A 98 7.95 4.43 -17.94
C ARG A 98 9.24 3.76 -17.51
N ILE A 99 9.64 3.85 -16.25
CA ILE A 99 10.97 3.42 -15.78
C ILE A 99 10.93 2.45 -14.59
N LEU A 100 9.74 2.01 -14.20
CA LEU A 100 9.58 1.08 -13.08
C LEU A 100 10.17 -0.28 -13.44
N VAL A 101 11.02 -0.83 -12.57
CA VAL A 101 11.66 -2.14 -12.77
C VAL A 101 10.95 -3.18 -11.93
N LEU A 102 10.36 -4.19 -12.56
CA LEU A 102 9.74 -5.34 -11.92
C LEU A 102 10.71 -6.52 -11.82
N GLY A 103 10.40 -7.45 -10.94
CA GLY A 103 11.10 -8.73 -10.79
C GLY A 103 11.05 -9.26 -9.36
N PRO A 104 11.81 -10.31 -9.03
CA PRO A 104 11.93 -10.85 -7.69
C PRO A 104 12.23 -9.76 -6.67
N ASP A 105 11.51 -9.74 -5.54
CA ASP A 105 11.67 -8.69 -4.53
C ASP A 105 11.76 -9.25 -3.10
N SER A 106 12.46 -8.49 -2.24
CA SER A 106 12.71 -8.88 -0.85
C SER A 106 11.46 -8.92 0.01
N SER A 107 10.46 -8.09 -0.28
CA SER A 107 9.20 -8.04 0.46
C SER A 107 8.36 -9.30 0.26
N LEU A 108 8.47 -9.95 -0.89
CA LEU A 108 7.70 -11.14 -1.24
C LEU A 108 8.38 -12.47 -0.83
N ALA A 109 9.72 -12.48 -0.76
CA ALA A 109 10.48 -13.71 -0.50
C ALA A 109 10.01 -14.49 0.75
N PRO A 110 9.76 -13.89 1.92
CA PRO A 110 9.28 -14.64 3.09
C PRO A 110 7.85 -15.15 2.97
N ILE A 111 7.00 -14.48 2.18
CA ILE A 111 5.64 -14.93 1.90
C ILE A 111 5.68 -16.19 1.04
N ILE A 112 6.46 -16.14 -0.04
CA ILE A 112 6.64 -17.26 -0.97
C ILE A 112 7.28 -18.44 -0.23
N LEU A 113 8.34 -18.19 0.54
CA LEU A 113 9.02 -19.22 1.34
C LEU A 113 8.05 -19.91 2.32
N GLY A 114 7.19 -19.14 2.99
CA GLY A 114 6.21 -19.68 3.92
C GLY A 114 5.25 -20.68 3.28
N VAL A 115 4.76 -20.38 2.07
CA VAL A 115 3.88 -21.28 1.31
C VAL A 115 4.66 -22.47 0.75
N VAL A 116 5.79 -22.21 0.10
CA VAL A 116 6.62 -23.23 -0.53
C VAL A 116 7.12 -24.26 0.48
N THR A 117 7.56 -23.82 1.66
CA THR A 117 8.05 -24.74 2.71
C THR A 117 6.97 -25.72 3.14
N VAL A 118 5.73 -25.25 3.29
CA VAL A 118 4.61 -26.08 3.72
C VAL A 118 4.12 -27.01 2.60
N ALA A 119 3.89 -26.47 1.40
CA ALA A 119 3.26 -27.20 0.32
C ALA A 119 4.25 -28.12 -0.42
N ALA A 120 5.51 -27.72 -0.61
CA ALA A 120 6.49 -28.51 -1.34
C ALA A 120 7.25 -29.53 -0.47
N ALA A 121 7.21 -29.37 0.86
CA ALA A 121 7.86 -30.31 1.81
C ALA A 121 9.31 -30.69 1.46
N GLY A 122 10.05 -29.77 0.83
CA GLY A 122 11.47 -29.95 0.45
C GLY A 122 11.71 -30.50 -0.98
N ASP A 123 10.66 -30.76 -1.75
CA ASP A 123 10.76 -31.15 -3.16
C ASP A 123 10.96 -29.89 -4.04
N PRO A 124 12.12 -29.76 -4.75
CA PRO A 124 12.40 -28.60 -5.59
C PRO A 124 11.48 -28.45 -6.80
N ASP A 125 11.02 -29.55 -7.38
CA ASP A 125 10.13 -29.54 -8.55
C ASP A 125 8.72 -29.10 -8.12
N LYS A 126 8.25 -29.59 -6.99
CA LYS A 126 7.00 -29.14 -6.39
C LYS A 126 7.08 -27.68 -5.93
N ALA A 127 8.23 -27.23 -5.43
CA ALA A 127 8.45 -25.86 -4.98
C ALA A 127 8.17 -24.84 -6.10
N ILE A 128 8.66 -25.09 -7.32
CA ILE A 128 8.41 -24.18 -8.43
C ILE A 128 6.98 -24.23 -8.91
N LEU A 129 6.31 -25.38 -8.91
CA LEU A 129 4.90 -25.48 -9.28
C LEU A 129 4.02 -24.67 -8.31
N VAL A 130 4.26 -24.79 -7.02
CA VAL A 130 3.58 -24.01 -5.97
C VAL A 130 3.83 -22.52 -6.16
N ALA A 131 5.08 -22.10 -6.32
CA ALA A 131 5.44 -20.69 -6.50
C ALA A 131 4.87 -20.12 -7.81
N SER A 132 4.88 -20.87 -8.90
CA SER A 132 4.25 -20.49 -10.17
C SER A 132 2.72 -20.38 -10.04
N GLY A 133 2.09 -21.30 -9.30
CA GLY A 133 0.67 -21.22 -8.96
C GLY A 133 0.33 -19.95 -8.17
N MET A 134 1.15 -19.60 -7.17
CA MET A 134 1.01 -18.33 -6.44
C MET A 134 1.12 -17.11 -7.37
N ALA A 135 2.05 -17.13 -8.34
CA ALA A 135 2.21 -16.03 -9.31
C ALA A 135 0.97 -15.88 -10.19
N ILE A 136 0.36 -16.98 -10.62
CA ILE A 136 -0.89 -16.98 -11.39
C ILE A 136 -2.02 -16.38 -10.54
N VAL A 137 -2.19 -16.83 -9.29
CA VAL A 137 -3.22 -16.31 -8.39
C VAL A 137 -3.00 -14.82 -8.13
N ALA A 138 -1.77 -14.40 -7.84
CA ALA A 138 -1.43 -13.00 -7.65
C ALA A 138 -1.73 -12.18 -8.91
N GLY A 139 -1.35 -12.70 -10.08
CA GLY A 139 -1.60 -12.06 -11.36
C GLY A 139 -3.08 -11.86 -11.64
N LEU A 140 -3.89 -12.90 -11.50
CA LEU A 140 -5.34 -12.85 -11.67
C LEU A 140 -5.99 -11.90 -10.66
N SER A 141 -5.59 -11.96 -9.39
CA SER A 141 -6.10 -11.06 -8.34
C SER A 141 -5.85 -9.59 -8.68
N CYS A 142 -4.63 -9.24 -9.12
CA CYS A 142 -4.29 -7.88 -9.54
C CYS A 142 -5.07 -7.45 -10.80
N ILE A 143 -5.20 -8.32 -11.81
CA ILE A 143 -5.97 -8.00 -13.04
C ILE A 143 -7.44 -7.76 -12.69
N LEU A 144 -8.07 -8.66 -11.95
CA LEU A 144 -9.46 -8.52 -11.54
C LEU A 144 -9.65 -7.24 -10.72
N ALA A 145 -8.81 -7.00 -9.72
CA ALA A 145 -8.88 -5.78 -8.92
C ALA A 145 -8.72 -4.52 -9.77
N GLY A 146 -7.81 -4.51 -10.75
CA GLY A 146 -7.64 -3.39 -11.70
C GLY A 146 -8.86 -3.17 -12.59
N ILE A 147 -9.50 -4.24 -13.10
CA ILE A 147 -10.71 -4.17 -13.92
C ILE A 147 -11.90 -3.65 -13.11
N PHE A 148 -12.07 -4.12 -11.87
CA PHE A 148 -13.13 -3.67 -10.97
C PHE A 148 -12.87 -2.30 -10.33
N GLY A 149 -11.76 -1.65 -10.65
CA GLY A 149 -11.45 -0.30 -10.15
C GLY A 149 -11.02 -0.26 -8.69
N LEU A 150 -10.50 -1.37 -8.15
CA LEU A 150 -10.08 -1.51 -6.76
C LEU A 150 -8.68 -0.93 -6.45
N GLY A 151 -8.13 -0.10 -7.36
CA GLY A 151 -6.82 0.54 -7.17
C GLY A 151 -6.70 1.40 -5.91
N PHE A 152 -7.83 1.82 -5.33
CA PHE A 152 -7.88 2.56 -4.08
C PHE A 152 -7.51 1.73 -2.84
N ILE A 153 -7.58 0.39 -2.92
CA ILE A 153 -7.30 -0.50 -1.77
C ILE A 153 -5.91 -0.25 -1.17
N THR A 154 -4.93 0.14 -1.99
CA THR A 154 -3.60 0.50 -1.48
C THR A 154 -3.58 1.77 -0.63
N GLU A 155 -4.62 2.59 -0.72
CA GLU A 155 -4.78 3.79 0.10
C GLU A 155 -5.34 3.46 1.49
N LEU A 156 -5.93 2.27 1.67
CA LEU A 156 -6.44 1.80 2.97
C LEU A 156 -5.33 1.41 3.95
N LEU A 157 -4.15 1.05 3.43
CA LEU A 157 -3.00 0.78 4.29
C LEU A 157 -2.35 2.11 4.70
N SER A 158 -2.59 2.54 5.94
CA SER A 158 -1.95 3.73 6.48
C SER A 158 -0.42 3.57 6.52
N LYS A 159 0.32 4.68 6.46
CA LYS A 159 1.79 4.65 6.49
C LYS A 159 2.35 3.93 7.72
N PRO A 160 1.83 4.15 8.94
CA PRO A 160 2.29 3.45 10.14
C PRO A 160 2.17 1.93 10.04
N ILE A 161 1.03 1.43 9.55
CA ILE A 161 0.77 -0.01 9.38
C ILE A 161 1.74 -0.59 8.35
N ARG A 162 1.93 0.11 7.23
CA ARG A 162 2.87 -0.30 6.18
C ARG A 162 4.31 -0.36 6.71
N TYR A 163 4.77 0.65 7.44
CA TYR A 163 6.12 0.65 8.02
C TYR A 163 6.30 -0.47 9.05
N GLY A 164 5.29 -0.69 9.89
CA GLY A 164 5.31 -1.81 10.83
C GLY A 164 5.43 -3.16 10.15
N TYR A 165 4.61 -3.41 9.17
CA TYR A 165 4.65 -4.62 8.36
C TYR A 165 5.99 -4.79 7.63
N MET A 166 6.54 -3.74 7.00
CA MET A 166 7.83 -3.79 6.30
C MET A 166 9.00 -4.06 7.26
N ASN A 167 9.00 -3.45 8.44
CA ASN A 167 10.00 -3.75 9.47
C ASN A 167 9.92 -5.21 9.95
N GLY A 168 8.70 -5.75 10.10
CA GLY A 168 8.50 -7.15 10.45
C GLY A 168 9.01 -8.10 9.37
N ILE A 169 8.73 -7.80 8.11
CA ILE A 169 9.30 -8.55 6.96
C ILE A 169 10.82 -8.47 6.95
N ALA A 170 11.39 -7.27 7.11
CA ALA A 170 12.84 -7.10 7.15
C ALA A 170 13.49 -7.99 8.20
N LEU A 171 12.89 -8.05 9.39
CA LEU A 171 13.35 -8.91 10.47
C LEU A 171 13.22 -10.41 10.10
N ALA A 172 12.09 -10.82 9.55
CA ALA A 172 11.86 -12.20 9.13
C ALA A 172 12.86 -12.63 8.03
N VAL A 173 13.12 -11.75 7.05
CA VAL A 173 14.13 -11.99 6.00
C VAL A 173 15.52 -12.13 6.59
N LEU A 174 15.95 -11.21 7.46
CA LEU A 174 17.24 -11.28 8.11
C LEU A 174 17.43 -12.64 8.81
N ILE A 175 16.45 -13.04 9.62
CA ILE A 175 16.50 -14.31 10.35
C ILE A 175 16.60 -15.49 9.37
N SER A 176 15.81 -15.49 8.30
CA SER A 176 15.79 -16.58 7.31
C SER A 176 17.10 -16.74 6.53
N GLN A 177 17.90 -15.68 6.40
CA GLN A 177 19.18 -15.71 5.66
C GLN A 177 20.39 -16.07 6.53
N LEU A 178 20.31 -15.91 7.86
CA LEU A 178 21.41 -16.25 8.76
C LEU A 178 21.90 -17.71 8.60
N PRO A 179 21.04 -18.74 8.52
CA PRO A 179 21.49 -20.11 8.32
C PRO A 179 22.30 -20.30 7.03
N LYS A 180 21.92 -19.62 5.95
CA LYS A 180 22.63 -19.67 4.66
C LYS A 180 23.96 -18.96 4.73
N LEU A 181 24.04 -17.85 5.49
CA LEU A 181 25.28 -17.12 5.74
C LEU A 181 26.29 -18.01 6.48
N PHE A 182 25.83 -18.76 7.47
CA PHE A 182 26.66 -19.69 8.25
C PHE A 182 26.80 -21.10 7.62
N GLY A 183 26.17 -21.36 6.48
CA GLY A 183 26.33 -22.59 5.71
C GLY A 183 25.58 -23.82 6.23
N PHE A 184 24.62 -23.69 7.16
CA PHE A 184 23.77 -24.78 7.62
C PHE A 184 22.32 -24.65 7.18
N ARG A 185 21.47 -25.63 7.48
CA ARG A 185 20.03 -25.61 7.25
C ARG A 185 19.33 -25.80 8.59
N ILE A 186 18.21 -25.12 8.78
CA ILE A 186 17.28 -25.31 9.90
C ILE A 186 15.87 -25.52 9.34
N GLU A 187 15.00 -26.14 10.11
CA GLU A 187 13.58 -26.16 9.85
C GLU A 187 12.99 -24.77 10.10
N ASN A 188 12.07 -24.34 9.26
CA ASN A 188 11.51 -22.99 9.33
C ASN A 188 10.16 -23.02 10.09
N ASP A 189 10.23 -22.99 11.42
CA ASP A 189 9.08 -23.01 12.32
C ASP A 189 8.61 -21.61 12.76
N GLY A 190 8.91 -20.60 11.97
CA GLY A 190 8.64 -19.19 12.26
C GLY A 190 9.89 -18.45 12.80
N PRO A 191 9.88 -17.10 12.71
CA PRO A 191 11.09 -16.30 12.94
C PRO A 191 11.73 -16.47 14.32
N LEU A 192 10.93 -16.48 15.39
CA LEU A 192 11.46 -16.59 16.77
C LEU A 192 12.05 -17.97 17.07
N ARG A 193 11.40 -19.06 16.63
CA ARG A 193 11.92 -20.42 16.81
C ARG A 193 13.19 -20.62 15.97
N SER A 194 13.21 -20.03 14.77
CA SER A 194 14.40 -20.06 13.93
C SER A 194 15.60 -19.38 14.58
N LEU A 195 15.43 -18.25 15.28
CA LEU A 195 16.52 -17.61 16.04
C LEU A 195 17.12 -18.54 17.10
N TRP A 196 16.28 -19.22 17.85
CA TRP A 196 16.75 -20.20 18.83
C TRP A 196 17.50 -21.36 18.17
N ALA A 197 16.95 -21.92 17.07
CA ALA A 197 17.57 -23.01 16.33
C ALA A 197 18.93 -22.58 15.72
N ILE A 198 19.05 -21.34 15.22
CA ILE A 198 20.29 -20.75 14.72
C ILE A 198 21.33 -20.68 15.84
N GLY A 199 20.97 -20.11 17.00
CA GLY A 199 21.86 -20.02 18.15
C GLY A 199 22.38 -21.39 18.58
N LYS A 200 21.49 -22.38 18.69
CA LYS A 200 21.85 -23.76 19.00
C LYS A 200 22.78 -24.38 17.95
N ALA A 201 22.49 -24.22 16.65
CA ALA A 201 23.32 -24.75 15.56
C ALA A 201 24.71 -24.14 15.55
N ILE A 202 24.88 -22.86 15.87
CA ILE A 202 26.17 -22.18 16.00
C ILE A 202 26.94 -22.77 17.21
N PHE A 203 26.26 -22.92 18.34
CA PHE A 203 26.82 -23.49 19.57
C PHE A 203 27.27 -24.95 19.36
N ASP A 204 26.46 -25.74 18.64
CA ASP A 204 26.79 -27.14 18.26
C ASP A 204 27.91 -27.24 17.21
N GLY A 205 28.56 -26.14 16.82
CA GLY A 205 29.71 -26.15 15.88
C GLY A 205 29.32 -26.42 14.42
N LYS A 206 28.06 -26.29 14.01
CA LYS A 206 27.60 -26.53 12.63
C LYS A 206 27.92 -25.37 11.68
N ALA A 207 28.41 -24.24 12.20
CA ALA A 207 28.70 -23.05 11.43
C ALA A 207 29.96 -23.18 10.59
N ASN A 208 29.89 -22.88 9.29
CA ASN A 208 31.03 -22.73 8.41
C ASN A 208 31.55 -21.28 8.49
N TRP A 209 32.57 -21.05 9.28
CA TRP A 209 33.12 -19.73 9.53
C TRP A 209 33.78 -19.11 8.28
N THR A 210 34.33 -19.92 7.37
CA THR A 210 34.90 -19.44 6.10
C THR A 210 33.77 -18.89 5.22
N GLY A 211 32.66 -19.62 5.12
CA GLY A 211 31.48 -19.15 4.41
C GLY A 211 30.89 -17.88 5.03
N ALA A 212 30.80 -17.84 6.36
CA ALA A 212 30.30 -16.68 7.10
C ALA A 212 31.22 -15.45 6.90
N ALA A 213 32.54 -15.62 6.94
CA ALA A 213 33.49 -14.53 6.68
C ALA A 213 33.37 -13.99 5.25
N LEU A 214 33.25 -14.88 4.25
CA LEU A 214 33.02 -14.49 2.86
C LEU A 214 31.69 -13.74 2.66
N GLY A 215 30.63 -14.23 3.29
CA GLY A 215 29.31 -13.56 3.26
C GLY A 215 29.34 -12.19 3.97
N ALA A 216 30.00 -12.10 5.14
CA ALA A 216 30.16 -10.84 5.86
C ALA A 216 31.01 -9.82 5.06
N ALA A 217 32.09 -10.26 4.42
CA ALA A 217 32.87 -9.42 3.53
C ALA A 217 32.07 -8.93 2.34
N THR A 218 31.26 -9.82 1.72
CA THR A 218 30.35 -9.47 0.63
C THR A 218 29.34 -8.42 1.09
N LEU A 219 28.69 -8.62 2.24
CA LEU A 219 27.77 -7.66 2.84
C LEU A 219 28.45 -6.31 3.11
N GLY A 220 29.65 -6.33 3.69
CA GLY A 220 30.44 -5.12 3.95
C GLY A 220 30.71 -4.32 2.68
N VAL A 221 31.14 -4.97 1.59
CA VAL A 221 31.36 -4.32 0.29
C VAL A 221 30.07 -3.73 -0.27
N ILE A 222 28.94 -4.47 -0.21
CA ILE A 222 27.63 -3.97 -0.67
C ILE A 222 27.23 -2.71 0.10
N LEU A 223 27.35 -2.72 1.43
CA LEU A 223 26.95 -1.60 2.28
C LEU A 223 27.87 -0.39 2.10
N LEU A 224 29.18 -0.58 1.99
CA LEU A 224 30.15 0.49 1.73
C LEU A 224 29.93 1.16 0.39
N LEU A 225 29.57 0.39 -0.64
CA LEU A 225 29.33 0.91 -1.98
C LEU A 225 27.90 1.36 -2.24
N LYS A 226 26.98 1.16 -1.29
CA LYS A 226 25.54 1.52 -1.41
C LYS A 226 25.33 3.00 -1.76
N GLY A 227 26.20 3.90 -1.31
CA GLY A 227 26.12 5.34 -1.61
C GLY A 227 26.64 5.75 -2.99
N SER A 228 27.35 4.87 -3.70
CA SER A 228 27.96 5.19 -4.98
C SER A 228 26.99 4.98 -6.14
N LYS A 229 26.65 6.06 -6.85
CA LYS A 229 25.79 5.99 -8.06
C LYS A 229 26.52 5.44 -9.30
N ARG A 230 27.86 5.36 -9.28
CA ARG A 230 28.67 4.95 -10.43
C ARG A 230 29.19 3.52 -10.36
N ILE A 231 29.22 2.94 -9.17
CA ILE A 231 29.82 1.62 -8.92
C ILE A 231 28.70 0.63 -8.59
N PRO A 232 28.51 -0.46 -9.38
CA PRO A 232 27.52 -1.48 -9.10
C PRO A 232 27.99 -2.38 -7.94
N GLY A 233 27.84 -1.89 -6.70
CA GLY A 233 28.38 -2.53 -5.49
C GLY A 233 27.97 -3.99 -5.31
N VAL A 234 26.71 -4.33 -5.63
CA VAL A 234 26.21 -5.72 -5.56
C VAL A 234 26.96 -6.62 -6.54
N LEU A 235 27.15 -6.18 -7.79
CA LEU A 235 27.87 -6.95 -8.80
C LEU A 235 29.31 -7.20 -8.36
N ILE A 236 30.03 -6.15 -7.96
CA ILE A 236 31.44 -6.24 -7.55
C ILE A 236 31.61 -7.20 -6.37
N ALA A 237 30.73 -7.06 -5.36
CA ALA A 237 30.78 -7.92 -4.18
C ALA A 237 30.54 -9.40 -4.53
N VAL A 238 29.52 -9.68 -5.36
CA VAL A 238 29.15 -11.04 -5.73
C VAL A 238 30.14 -11.66 -6.68
N VAL A 239 30.63 -10.93 -7.70
CA VAL A 239 31.69 -11.42 -8.61
C VAL A 239 32.97 -11.64 -7.85
N GLY A 240 33.37 -10.72 -6.97
CA GLY A 240 34.55 -10.87 -6.12
C GLY A 240 34.49 -12.12 -5.24
N ALA A 241 33.34 -12.33 -4.56
CA ALA A 241 33.10 -13.52 -3.74
C ALA A 241 33.16 -14.82 -4.58
N THR A 242 32.58 -14.79 -5.80
CA THR A 242 32.59 -15.94 -6.72
C THR A 242 34.01 -16.26 -7.21
N MET A 243 34.80 -15.23 -7.55
CA MET A 243 36.18 -15.39 -7.97
C MET A 243 37.06 -15.95 -6.83
N ILE A 244 36.92 -15.44 -5.62
CA ILE A 244 37.63 -15.91 -4.43
C ILE A 244 37.26 -17.38 -4.14
N ALA A 245 35.95 -17.70 -4.16
CA ALA A 245 35.49 -19.07 -3.92
C ALA A 245 36.00 -20.05 -4.98
N GLY A 246 36.04 -19.64 -6.26
CA GLY A 246 36.54 -20.45 -7.36
C GLY A 246 38.07 -20.59 -7.34
N ALA A 247 38.83 -19.49 -7.17
CA ALA A 247 40.28 -19.49 -7.21
C ALA A 247 40.90 -20.27 -6.03
N LEU A 248 40.29 -20.23 -4.85
CA LEU A 248 40.73 -20.95 -3.66
C LEU A 248 40.06 -22.31 -3.49
N SER A 249 39.20 -22.71 -4.44
CA SER A 249 38.40 -23.95 -4.37
C SER A 249 37.72 -24.13 -3.02
N LEU A 250 37.14 -23.07 -2.46
CA LEU A 250 36.58 -23.03 -1.09
C LEU A 250 35.45 -24.04 -0.87
N SER A 251 34.84 -24.53 -1.93
CA SER A 251 33.84 -25.60 -1.84
C SER A 251 34.46 -26.92 -1.41
N GLU A 252 35.66 -27.21 -1.91
CA GLU A 252 36.40 -28.46 -1.65
C GLU A 252 37.32 -28.34 -0.41
N THR A 253 37.98 -27.19 -0.26
CA THR A 253 39.00 -26.97 0.79
C THR A 253 38.40 -26.57 2.14
N ALA A 254 37.28 -25.83 2.12
CA ALA A 254 36.66 -25.26 3.32
C ALA A 254 35.15 -25.60 3.46
N GLY A 255 34.59 -26.43 2.58
CA GLY A 255 33.21 -26.86 2.64
C GLY A 255 32.20 -25.71 2.43
N VAL A 256 32.58 -24.62 1.78
CA VAL A 256 31.69 -23.49 1.46
C VAL A 256 30.66 -23.94 0.44
N LYS A 257 29.39 -23.81 0.79
CA LYS A 257 28.30 -24.17 -0.13
C LYS A 257 28.22 -23.17 -1.28
N VAL A 258 28.32 -23.69 -2.51
CA VAL A 258 28.16 -22.94 -3.76
C VAL A 258 26.89 -23.36 -4.47
N LEU A 259 26.44 -22.54 -5.43
CA LEU A 259 25.21 -22.77 -6.20
C LEU A 259 25.27 -24.09 -7.03
N GLY A 260 26.45 -24.42 -7.54
CA GLY A 260 26.63 -25.56 -8.44
C GLY A 260 26.21 -25.26 -9.89
N PRO A 261 26.10 -26.31 -10.72
CA PRO A 261 25.72 -26.15 -12.12
C PRO A 261 24.27 -25.63 -12.23
N VAL A 262 24.10 -24.57 -13.00
CA VAL A 262 22.78 -24.01 -13.32
C VAL A 262 22.31 -24.59 -14.65
N PRO A 263 21.07 -25.07 -14.77
CA PRO A 263 20.52 -25.54 -16.03
C PRO A 263 20.63 -24.48 -17.11
N GLN A 264 20.96 -24.87 -18.33
CA GLN A 264 21.02 -24.03 -19.51
C GLN A 264 19.65 -23.98 -20.19
N GLY A 265 19.16 -22.81 -20.57
CA GLY A 265 17.92 -22.68 -21.35
C GLY A 265 17.06 -21.51 -20.93
N LEU A 266 16.14 -21.14 -21.80
CA LEU A 266 15.16 -20.11 -21.57
C LEU A 266 13.92 -20.71 -20.86
N PRO A 267 13.10 -19.89 -20.18
CA PRO A 267 11.89 -20.35 -19.53
C PRO A 267 10.92 -20.94 -20.57
N ALA A 268 10.47 -22.17 -20.32
CA ALA A 268 9.43 -22.82 -21.13
C ALA A 268 8.04 -22.47 -20.61
N PHE A 269 7.06 -22.46 -21.50
CA PHE A 269 5.66 -22.35 -21.11
C PHE A 269 5.20 -23.62 -20.42
N VAL A 270 4.73 -23.52 -19.19
CA VAL A 270 4.25 -24.65 -18.38
C VAL A 270 2.97 -24.22 -17.66
N ILE A 271 1.97 -25.07 -17.67
CA ILE A 271 0.79 -24.91 -16.82
C ILE A 271 1.11 -25.58 -15.48
N PRO A 272 1.23 -24.83 -14.36
CA PRO A 272 1.55 -25.43 -13.07
C PRO A 272 0.35 -26.21 -12.55
N LEU A 273 0.39 -27.52 -12.73
CA LEU A 273 -0.61 -28.42 -12.16
C LEU A 273 -0.25 -28.65 -10.69
N VAL A 274 -1.03 -28.06 -9.79
CA VAL A 274 -0.85 -28.16 -8.34
C VAL A 274 -1.86 -29.13 -7.75
N ASP A 275 -1.48 -29.78 -6.65
CA ASP A 275 -2.39 -30.68 -5.93
C ASP A 275 -3.57 -29.91 -5.33
N ILE A 276 -4.76 -30.50 -5.34
CA ILE A 276 -5.97 -29.89 -4.76
C ILE A 276 -5.76 -29.59 -3.27
N ALA A 277 -5.00 -30.43 -2.56
CA ALA A 277 -4.69 -30.23 -1.15
C ALA A 277 -3.92 -28.92 -0.88
N ASP A 278 -3.08 -28.48 -1.83
CA ASP A 278 -2.27 -27.26 -1.68
C ASP A 278 -2.99 -26.00 -2.19
N LEU A 279 -4.10 -26.16 -2.92
CA LEU A 279 -4.79 -25.08 -3.62
C LEU A 279 -5.18 -23.94 -2.69
N MET A 280 -5.73 -24.23 -1.50
CA MET A 280 -6.13 -23.20 -0.54
C MET A 280 -4.93 -22.39 -0.04
N THR A 281 -3.81 -23.07 0.25
CA THR A 281 -2.57 -22.43 0.70
C THR A 281 -1.99 -21.53 -0.40
N ILE A 282 -2.03 -21.99 -1.66
CA ILE A 282 -1.60 -21.21 -2.82
C ILE A 282 -2.50 -20.00 -3.06
N LEU A 283 -3.83 -20.15 -2.92
CA LEU A 283 -4.78 -19.05 -3.05
C LEU A 283 -4.53 -17.98 -2.00
N ILE A 284 -4.44 -18.35 -0.73
CA ILE A 284 -4.18 -17.40 0.37
C ILE A 284 -2.83 -16.70 0.16
N GLY A 285 -1.77 -17.46 -0.14
CA GLY A 285 -0.45 -16.91 -0.39
C GLY A 285 -0.40 -16.02 -1.61
N GLY A 286 -1.06 -16.39 -2.70
CA GLY A 286 -1.12 -15.62 -3.94
C GLY A 286 -1.88 -14.29 -3.77
N VAL A 287 -3.00 -14.30 -3.04
CA VAL A 287 -3.75 -13.06 -2.70
C VAL A 287 -2.91 -12.17 -1.77
N ALA A 288 -2.25 -12.74 -0.77
CA ALA A 288 -1.36 -11.99 0.12
C ALA A 288 -0.23 -11.30 -0.66
N VAL A 289 0.39 -12.04 -1.59
CA VAL A 289 1.40 -11.48 -2.51
C VAL A 289 0.81 -10.36 -3.37
N ALA A 290 -0.39 -10.53 -3.93
CA ALA A 290 -1.03 -9.51 -4.75
C ALA A 290 -1.18 -8.19 -4.00
N ILE A 291 -1.65 -8.24 -2.75
CA ILE A 291 -1.84 -7.06 -1.90
C ILE A 291 -0.52 -6.35 -1.64
N VAL A 292 0.51 -7.09 -1.21
CA VAL A 292 1.84 -6.51 -0.90
C VAL A 292 2.51 -5.96 -2.14
N SER A 293 2.56 -6.76 -3.20
CA SER A 293 3.19 -6.38 -4.47
C SER A 293 2.55 -5.13 -5.05
N PHE A 294 1.21 -5.03 -5.00
CA PHE A 294 0.52 -3.86 -5.49
C PHE A 294 0.72 -2.63 -4.58
N ALA A 295 0.72 -2.81 -3.25
CA ALA A 295 0.99 -1.71 -2.32
C ALA A 295 2.37 -1.10 -2.58
N ASP A 296 3.42 -1.92 -2.73
CA ASP A 296 4.77 -1.46 -3.03
C ASP A 296 4.85 -0.79 -4.41
N THR A 297 4.23 -1.43 -5.42
CA THR A 297 4.22 -0.92 -6.80
C THR A 297 3.49 0.42 -6.90
N SER A 298 2.36 0.58 -6.23
CA SER A 298 1.59 1.83 -6.24
C SER A 298 2.40 3.01 -5.68
N VAL A 299 3.16 2.80 -4.61
CA VAL A 299 4.01 3.86 -4.01
C VAL A 299 5.14 4.25 -4.93
N LEU A 300 5.85 3.27 -5.49
CA LEU A 300 6.97 3.53 -6.41
C LEU A 300 6.48 4.19 -7.71
N SER A 301 5.43 3.67 -8.29
CA SER A 301 4.81 4.19 -9.50
C SER A 301 4.45 5.67 -9.35
N ARG A 302 3.76 6.05 -8.27
CA ARG A 302 3.41 7.44 -7.95
C ARG A 302 4.64 8.32 -7.72
N THR A 303 5.66 7.80 -7.02
CA THR A 303 6.90 8.53 -6.76
C THR A 303 7.61 8.89 -8.06
N TYR A 304 7.71 7.94 -8.99
CA TYR A 304 8.36 8.17 -10.28
C TYR A 304 7.49 8.96 -11.25
N ALA A 305 6.17 8.79 -11.20
CA ALA A 305 5.22 9.61 -11.95
C ALA A 305 5.34 11.10 -11.57
N ALA A 306 5.39 11.40 -10.27
CA ALA A 306 5.58 12.76 -9.78
C ALA A 306 6.91 13.39 -10.25
N LYS A 307 8.01 12.62 -10.25
CA LYS A 307 9.33 13.08 -10.73
C LYS A 307 9.35 13.35 -12.24
N THR A 308 8.58 12.60 -13.01
CA THR A 308 8.55 12.69 -14.50
C THR A 308 7.42 13.55 -15.02
N GLY A 309 6.58 14.12 -14.14
CA GLY A 309 5.40 14.91 -14.52
C GLY A 309 4.30 14.08 -15.19
N GLN A 310 4.27 12.76 -14.99
CA GLN A 310 3.29 11.85 -15.58
C GLN A 310 2.15 11.56 -14.62
N GLN A 311 0.99 11.21 -15.18
CA GLN A 311 -0.11 10.65 -14.41
C GLN A 311 -0.16 9.14 -14.66
N VAL A 312 -0.12 8.36 -13.60
CA VAL A 312 -0.27 6.90 -13.66
C VAL A 312 -1.60 6.51 -13.05
N ASN A 313 -2.39 5.75 -13.81
CA ASN A 313 -3.66 5.21 -13.32
C ASN A 313 -3.39 3.97 -12.46
N PRO A 314 -3.77 3.97 -11.16
CA PRO A 314 -3.54 2.83 -10.27
C PRO A 314 -4.17 1.52 -10.76
N ASN A 315 -5.34 1.58 -11.37
CA ASN A 315 -6.02 0.39 -11.89
C ASN A 315 -5.25 -0.23 -13.06
N GLN A 316 -4.68 0.61 -13.92
CA GLN A 316 -3.85 0.16 -15.04
C GLN A 316 -2.51 -0.41 -14.53
N GLU A 317 -1.95 0.16 -13.47
CA GLU A 317 -0.76 -0.38 -12.80
C GLU A 317 -1.02 -1.77 -12.25
N MET A 318 -2.19 -2.00 -11.62
CA MET A 318 -2.62 -3.34 -11.18
C MET A 318 -2.68 -4.33 -12.34
N VAL A 319 -3.25 -3.94 -13.48
CA VAL A 319 -3.33 -4.81 -14.65
C VAL A 319 -1.94 -5.12 -15.21
N GLY A 320 -1.05 -4.12 -15.30
CA GLY A 320 0.32 -4.30 -15.76
C GLY A 320 1.13 -5.25 -14.87
N LEU A 321 1.05 -5.03 -13.54
CA LEU A 321 1.68 -5.90 -12.55
C LEU A 321 1.07 -7.30 -12.57
N GLY A 322 -0.25 -7.39 -12.71
CA GLY A 322 -0.96 -8.66 -12.78
C GLY A 322 -0.61 -9.45 -14.03
N ALA A 323 -0.53 -8.82 -15.19
CA ALA A 323 -0.08 -9.47 -16.43
C ALA A 323 1.36 -10.00 -16.31
N ALA A 324 2.26 -9.22 -15.69
CA ALA A 324 3.63 -9.63 -15.46
C ALA A 324 3.73 -10.84 -14.50
N ASN A 325 2.94 -10.87 -13.42
CA ASN A 325 2.86 -12.02 -12.50
C ASN A 325 2.24 -13.25 -13.17
N LEU A 326 1.17 -13.06 -13.93
CA LEU A 326 0.51 -14.16 -14.66
C LEU A 326 1.48 -14.83 -15.64
N ALA A 327 2.21 -14.02 -16.41
CA ALA A 327 3.23 -14.52 -17.32
C ALA A 327 4.39 -15.19 -16.57
N ALA A 328 4.86 -14.62 -15.45
CA ALA A 328 5.86 -15.27 -14.62
C ALA A 328 5.42 -16.68 -14.22
N GLY A 329 4.18 -16.87 -13.78
CA GLY A 329 3.65 -18.17 -13.40
C GLY A 329 3.60 -19.18 -14.53
N PHE A 330 3.24 -18.78 -15.74
CA PHE A 330 3.23 -19.68 -16.89
C PHE A 330 4.62 -19.97 -17.48
N PHE A 331 5.61 -19.15 -17.19
CA PHE A 331 6.99 -19.34 -17.66
C PHE A 331 7.94 -19.72 -16.54
N GLN A 332 7.49 -20.57 -15.63
CA GLN A 332 8.30 -21.15 -14.55
C GLN A 332 8.95 -20.12 -13.64
N GLY A 333 8.34 -18.96 -13.52
CA GLY A 333 8.73 -17.94 -12.54
C GLY A 333 7.93 -18.09 -11.25
N PHE A 334 8.14 -17.14 -10.35
CA PHE A 334 7.42 -17.01 -9.09
C PHE A 334 6.94 -15.56 -8.91
N PRO A 335 6.12 -15.23 -7.89
CA PRO A 335 5.58 -13.89 -7.74
C PRO A 335 6.62 -12.79 -7.70
N ILE A 336 6.31 -11.68 -8.38
CA ILE A 336 7.19 -10.52 -8.51
C ILE A 336 6.50 -9.22 -8.08
N SER A 337 7.33 -8.22 -7.77
CA SER A 337 6.90 -6.87 -7.46
C SER A 337 7.79 -5.83 -8.12
N SER A 338 7.46 -4.56 -7.96
CA SER A 338 8.37 -3.47 -8.30
C SER A 338 9.53 -3.37 -7.31
N SER A 339 10.65 -2.85 -7.76
CA SER A 339 11.86 -2.81 -6.94
C SER A 339 12.26 -1.39 -6.55
N SER A 340 12.27 -1.14 -5.25
CA SER A 340 12.77 0.11 -4.66
C SER A 340 14.29 0.28 -4.77
N SER A 341 15.03 -0.79 -5.03
CA SER A 341 16.49 -0.74 -5.20
C SER A 341 16.95 -0.68 -6.65
N ARG A 342 16.26 -1.36 -7.57
CA ARG A 342 16.62 -1.45 -8.99
C ARG A 342 16.11 -0.28 -9.81
N THR A 343 14.89 0.22 -9.54
CA THR A 343 14.33 1.37 -10.23
C THR A 343 15.18 2.64 -10.09
N PRO A 344 15.70 3.02 -8.88
CA PRO A 344 16.62 4.14 -8.75
C PRO A 344 17.93 3.97 -9.53
N VAL A 345 18.43 2.74 -9.68
CA VAL A 345 19.64 2.46 -10.47
C VAL A 345 19.37 2.67 -11.95
N ALA A 346 18.24 2.21 -12.46
CA ALA A 346 17.83 2.47 -13.83
C ALA A 346 17.65 3.99 -14.08
N GLU A 347 16.98 4.71 -13.15
CA GLU A 347 16.84 6.17 -13.20
C GLU A 347 18.19 6.87 -13.25
N ALA A 348 19.09 6.53 -12.31
CA ALA A 348 20.42 7.14 -12.22
C ALA A 348 21.30 6.86 -13.46
N ALA A 349 21.10 5.70 -14.12
CA ALA A 349 21.74 5.34 -15.37
C ALA A 349 21.12 6.03 -16.60
N GLY A 350 20.03 6.79 -16.41
CA GLY A 350 19.40 7.60 -17.44
C GLY A 350 18.24 6.94 -18.18
N ALA A 351 17.63 5.88 -17.64
CA ALA A 351 16.48 5.22 -18.21
C ALA A 351 15.36 6.21 -18.56
N LYS A 352 14.78 6.06 -19.74
CA LYS A 352 13.69 6.89 -20.26
C LYS A 352 12.39 6.10 -20.42
N THR A 353 12.51 4.82 -20.76
CA THR A 353 11.35 3.96 -21.03
C THR A 353 11.58 2.52 -20.55
N GLN A 354 10.55 1.68 -20.68
CA GLN A 354 10.62 0.24 -20.41
C GLN A 354 11.56 -0.53 -21.36
N VAL A 355 12.06 0.09 -22.42
CA VAL A 355 13.13 -0.49 -23.26
C VAL A 355 14.36 -0.81 -22.42
N THR A 356 14.63 -0.05 -21.35
CA THR A 356 15.65 -0.37 -20.35
C THR A 356 15.44 -1.78 -19.76
N GLY A 357 14.20 -2.10 -19.35
CA GLY A 357 13.85 -3.44 -18.83
C GLY A 357 13.99 -4.53 -19.89
N VAL A 358 13.58 -4.24 -21.13
CA VAL A 358 13.73 -5.19 -22.26
C VAL A 358 15.20 -5.51 -22.52
N VAL A 359 16.07 -4.49 -22.56
CA VAL A 359 17.53 -4.69 -22.73
C VAL A 359 18.09 -5.52 -21.57
N GLY A 360 17.71 -5.20 -20.33
CA GLY A 360 18.11 -5.99 -19.15
C GLY A 360 17.67 -7.47 -19.25
N ALA A 361 16.43 -7.71 -19.65
CA ALA A 361 15.90 -9.07 -19.85
C ALA A 361 16.65 -9.85 -20.92
N VAL A 362 16.95 -9.20 -22.06
CA VAL A 362 17.74 -9.81 -23.15
C VAL A 362 19.15 -10.17 -22.70
N ILE A 363 19.82 -9.29 -21.95
CA ILE A 363 21.16 -9.57 -21.43
C ILE A 363 21.12 -10.77 -20.46
N VAL A 364 20.14 -10.82 -19.54
CA VAL A 364 20.00 -11.95 -18.62
C VAL A 364 19.73 -13.25 -19.39
N ALA A 365 18.86 -13.21 -20.42
CA ALA A 365 18.58 -14.35 -21.29
C ALA A 365 19.83 -14.84 -22.03
N LEU A 366 20.62 -13.93 -22.58
CA LEU A 366 21.89 -14.26 -23.24
C LEU A 366 22.91 -14.89 -22.25
N LEU A 367 22.99 -14.39 -21.02
CA LEU A 367 23.89 -14.95 -20.01
C LEU A 367 23.51 -16.40 -19.63
N ILE A 368 22.22 -16.69 -19.49
CA ILE A 368 21.77 -18.06 -19.18
C ILE A 368 22.07 -19.03 -20.33
N VAL A 369 21.91 -18.58 -21.57
CA VAL A 369 22.12 -19.42 -22.75
C VAL A 369 23.61 -19.60 -23.06
N ALA A 370 24.40 -18.50 -23.00
CA ALA A 370 25.78 -18.51 -23.45
C ALA A 370 26.80 -18.86 -22.37
N ALA A 371 26.51 -18.54 -21.09
CA ALA A 371 27.50 -18.61 -20.02
C ALA A 371 26.94 -19.10 -18.66
N PRO A 372 26.20 -20.21 -18.59
CA PRO A 372 25.62 -20.72 -17.35
C PRO A 372 26.67 -21.13 -16.32
N THR A 373 27.88 -21.47 -16.79
CA THR A 373 29.02 -21.90 -15.96
C THR A 373 29.57 -20.79 -15.06
N LEU A 374 29.31 -19.51 -15.37
CA LEU A 374 29.72 -18.38 -14.54
C LEU A 374 29.10 -18.42 -13.13
N PHE A 375 27.98 -19.07 -12.98
CA PHE A 375 27.26 -19.17 -11.70
C PHE A 375 27.66 -20.34 -10.83
N LYS A 376 28.45 -21.31 -11.37
CA LYS A 376 28.77 -22.57 -10.69
C LYS A 376 29.43 -22.36 -9.31
N ASN A 377 30.35 -21.42 -9.20
CA ASN A 377 31.12 -21.16 -7.98
C ASN A 377 30.54 -20.05 -7.12
N LEU A 378 29.31 -19.62 -7.38
CA LEU A 378 28.62 -18.55 -6.64
C LEU A 378 28.30 -19.02 -5.22
N PRO A 379 28.87 -18.39 -4.15
CA PRO A 379 28.65 -18.83 -2.77
C PRO A 379 27.23 -18.50 -2.28
N ASN A 380 26.60 -19.47 -1.62
CA ASN A 380 25.29 -19.24 -1.01
C ASN A 380 25.33 -18.14 0.08
N ALA A 381 26.48 -18.02 0.78
CA ALA A 381 26.71 -16.94 1.75
C ALA A 381 26.74 -15.55 1.09
N ALA A 382 27.27 -15.42 -0.13
CA ALA A 382 27.22 -14.16 -0.87
C ALA A 382 25.81 -13.81 -1.33
N LEU A 383 25.01 -14.80 -1.75
CA LEU A 383 23.60 -14.60 -2.08
C LEU A 383 22.80 -14.17 -0.83
N ALA A 384 23.04 -14.81 0.31
CA ALA A 384 22.43 -14.41 1.58
C ALA A 384 22.80 -12.96 1.95
N ALA A 385 24.06 -12.55 1.74
CA ALA A 385 24.50 -11.18 1.96
C ALA A 385 23.75 -10.16 1.09
N VAL A 386 23.45 -10.48 -0.17
CA VAL A 386 22.64 -9.63 -1.06
C VAL A 386 21.23 -9.44 -0.49
N VAL A 387 20.60 -10.53 -0.05
CA VAL A 387 19.24 -10.49 0.53
C VAL A 387 19.25 -9.72 1.85
N ILE A 388 20.24 -9.95 2.72
CA ILE A 388 20.42 -9.21 3.98
C ILE A 388 20.59 -7.71 3.72
N ALA A 389 21.42 -7.32 2.75
CA ALA A 389 21.62 -5.91 2.39
C ALA A 389 20.33 -5.23 1.92
N ALA A 390 19.49 -5.97 1.17
CA ALA A 390 18.19 -5.49 0.77
C ALA A 390 17.20 -5.40 1.95
N ALA A 391 17.17 -6.40 2.83
CA ALA A 391 16.32 -6.41 4.02
C ALA A 391 16.66 -5.24 4.97
N ILE A 392 17.94 -4.91 5.14
CA ILE A 392 18.36 -3.70 5.88
C ILE A 392 17.79 -2.43 5.26
N GLY A 393 17.59 -2.41 3.93
CA GLY A 393 16.97 -1.29 3.23
C GLY A 393 15.45 -1.17 3.40
N LEU A 394 14.77 -2.19 3.93
CA LEU A 394 13.33 -2.17 4.21
C LEU A 394 13.00 -1.54 5.57
N PHE A 395 13.99 -1.38 6.46
CA PHE A 395 13.75 -0.77 7.77
C PHE A 395 13.48 0.74 7.66
N GLU A 396 12.38 1.17 8.24
CA GLU A 396 11.88 2.56 8.23
C GLU A 396 11.96 3.20 9.63
N PHE A 397 13.10 3.02 10.34
CA PHE A 397 13.27 3.54 11.71
C PHE A 397 13.17 5.05 11.82
N GLY A 398 13.61 5.80 10.79
CA GLY A 398 13.54 7.25 10.76
C GLY A 398 12.10 7.75 10.78
N ASP A 399 11.25 7.14 9.98
CA ASP A 399 9.83 7.48 9.89
C ASP A 399 9.06 7.04 11.14
N LEU A 400 9.40 5.89 11.74
CA LEU A 400 8.85 5.48 13.04
C LEU A 400 9.14 6.49 14.14
N GLY A 401 10.36 7.02 14.21
CA GLY A 401 10.73 8.06 15.17
C GLY A 401 9.95 9.36 14.94
N ARG A 402 9.61 9.69 13.70
CA ARG A 402 8.75 10.82 13.36
C ARG A 402 7.32 10.59 13.82
N ILE A 403 6.74 9.40 13.52
CA ILE A 403 5.38 9.03 13.93
C ILE A 403 5.23 9.07 15.45
N TYR A 404 6.19 8.53 16.21
CA TYR A 404 6.17 8.58 17.67
C TYR A 404 6.05 9.99 18.24
N ARG A 405 6.70 10.99 17.59
CA ARG A 405 6.64 12.40 18.00
C ARG A 405 5.32 13.08 17.63
N ILE A 406 4.68 12.65 16.54
CA ILE A 406 3.43 13.25 16.05
C ILE A 406 2.22 12.57 16.71
N GLN A 407 2.17 11.23 16.66
CA GLN A 407 1.00 10.47 17.12
C GLN A 407 1.42 9.10 17.69
N ARG A 408 1.46 9.03 19.03
CA ARG A 408 1.93 7.83 19.75
C ARG A 408 1.09 6.58 19.48
N TRP A 409 -0.22 6.75 19.23
CA TRP A 409 -1.11 5.63 18.91
C TRP A 409 -0.68 4.92 17.61
N GLU A 410 -0.46 5.67 16.55
CA GLU A 410 -0.01 5.15 15.26
C GLU A 410 1.36 4.46 15.35
N PHE A 411 2.25 4.97 16.21
CA PHE A 411 3.51 4.31 16.50
C PHE A 411 3.30 2.91 17.11
N TRP A 412 2.43 2.80 18.13
CA TRP A 412 2.16 1.50 18.74
C TRP A 412 1.47 0.53 17.77
N LEU A 413 0.60 1.02 16.91
CA LEU A 413 -0.01 0.26 15.84
C LEU A 413 1.06 -0.33 14.91
N SER A 414 2.05 0.46 14.52
CA SER A 414 3.21 0.01 13.74
C SER A 414 4.02 -1.07 14.46
N ILE A 415 4.24 -0.91 15.78
CA ILE A 415 4.96 -1.92 16.59
C ILE A 415 4.17 -3.24 16.67
N VAL A 416 2.84 -3.18 16.82
CA VAL A 416 1.99 -4.37 16.82
C VAL A 416 2.05 -5.10 15.47
N CYS A 417 2.03 -4.37 14.36
CA CYS A 417 2.21 -4.95 13.02
C CYS A 417 3.59 -5.62 12.87
N THR A 418 4.66 -4.95 13.34
CA THR A 418 6.02 -5.52 13.33
C THR A 418 6.08 -6.81 14.13
N ALA A 419 5.53 -6.81 15.34
CA ALA A 419 5.47 -7.98 16.22
C ALA A 419 4.62 -9.10 15.61
N GLY A 420 3.49 -8.77 14.98
CA GLY A 420 2.62 -9.73 14.31
C GLY A 420 3.38 -10.53 13.24
N VAL A 421 4.14 -9.85 12.39
CA VAL A 421 4.99 -10.51 11.37
C VAL A 421 6.14 -11.30 12.01
N ALA A 422 6.79 -10.74 13.02
CA ALA A 422 7.93 -11.39 13.69
C ALA A 422 7.52 -12.66 14.48
N VAL A 423 6.31 -12.71 15.01
CA VAL A 423 5.82 -13.84 15.81
C VAL A 423 5.13 -14.88 14.94
N PHE A 424 4.19 -14.45 14.12
CA PHE A 424 3.32 -15.35 13.34
C PHE A 424 3.81 -15.62 11.91
N GLY A 425 4.83 -14.87 11.45
CA GLY A 425 5.32 -14.93 10.09
C GLY A 425 4.64 -13.93 9.15
N ALA A 426 5.13 -13.85 7.90
CA ALA A 426 4.72 -12.81 6.96
C ALA A 426 3.24 -12.88 6.57
N ILE A 427 2.69 -14.07 6.27
CA ILE A 427 1.30 -14.23 5.79
C ILE A 427 0.28 -13.86 6.88
N PRO A 428 0.32 -14.46 8.09
CA PRO A 428 -0.57 -14.04 9.16
C PRO A 428 -0.34 -12.57 9.56
N GLY A 429 0.91 -12.07 9.51
CA GLY A 429 1.26 -10.69 9.77
C GLY A 429 0.58 -9.70 8.82
N ILE A 430 0.45 -10.04 7.53
CA ILE A 430 -0.35 -9.26 6.56
C ILE A 430 -1.82 -9.23 6.98
N GLY A 431 -2.37 -10.39 7.36
CA GLY A 431 -3.75 -10.47 7.84
C GLY A 431 -4.00 -9.55 9.04
N VAL A 432 -3.07 -9.56 10.01
CA VAL A 432 -3.11 -8.64 11.17
C VAL A 432 -3.02 -7.18 10.73
N ALA A 433 -2.11 -6.85 9.81
CA ALA A 433 -1.94 -5.49 9.31
C ALA A 433 -3.22 -4.97 8.62
N ILE A 434 -3.86 -5.81 7.79
CA ILE A 434 -5.13 -5.46 7.12
C ILE A 434 -6.25 -5.30 8.15
N ALA A 435 -6.37 -6.22 9.10
CA ALA A 435 -7.39 -6.14 10.14
C ALA A 435 -7.23 -4.85 10.96
N LEU A 436 -6.01 -4.49 11.33
CA LEU A 436 -5.72 -3.24 12.04
C LEU A 436 -6.01 -2.00 11.19
N ALA A 437 -5.72 -2.03 9.88
CA ALA A 437 -6.06 -0.92 8.98
C ALA A 437 -7.58 -0.69 8.90
N VAL A 438 -8.35 -1.77 8.82
CA VAL A 438 -9.81 -1.69 8.81
C VAL A 438 -10.34 -1.19 10.16
N ILE A 439 -9.79 -1.66 11.27
CA ILE A 439 -10.17 -1.20 12.61
C ILE A 439 -9.85 0.28 12.79
N GLU A 440 -8.67 0.75 12.38
CA GLU A 440 -8.27 2.16 12.42
C GLU A 440 -9.24 3.03 11.63
N PHE A 441 -9.54 2.63 10.38
CA PHE A 441 -10.47 3.34 9.51
C PHE A 441 -11.89 3.42 10.11
N LEU A 442 -12.38 2.31 10.70
CA LEU A 442 -13.69 2.27 11.34
C LEU A 442 -13.71 3.10 12.63
N TRP A 443 -12.61 3.11 13.38
CA TRP A 443 -12.51 3.86 14.63
C TRP A 443 -12.63 5.37 14.40
N ASP A 444 -11.95 5.90 13.40
CA ASP A 444 -12.00 7.32 13.06
C ASP A 444 -13.39 7.75 12.57
N GLY A 445 -14.06 6.87 11.82
CA GLY A 445 -15.45 7.10 11.40
C GLY A 445 -16.46 6.98 12.54
N TRP A 446 -16.23 6.05 13.49
CA TRP A 446 -17.14 5.79 14.62
C TRP A 446 -17.08 6.90 15.67
N ARG A 447 -15.91 7.46 15.95
CA ARG A 447 -15.71 8.51 16.98
C ARG A 447 -15.20 9.82 16.38
N PRO A 448 -16.00 10.49 15.55
CA PRO A 448 -15.58 11.74 14.95
C PRO A 448 -15.46 12.85 15.99
N HIS A 449 -14.76 13.91 15.61
CA HIS A 449 -14.75 15.14 16.39
C HIS A 449 -16.15 15.77 16.38
N TRP A 450 -16.51 16.38 17.51
CA TRP A 450 -17.73 17.15 17.69
C TRP A 450 -17.47 18.33 18.60
N ALA A 451 -18.29 19.37 18.53
CA ALA A 451 -18.11 20.54 19.37
C ALA A 451 -19.46 21.22 19.67
N VAL A 452 -19.57 21.78 20.86
CA VAL A 452 -20.55 22.81 21.16
C VAL A 452 -19.94 24.16 20.77
N LEU A 453 -20.70 24.97 20.03
CA LEU A 453 -20.22 26.23 19.50
C LEU A 453 -20.75 27.42 20.29
N GLY A 454 -19.89 28.45 20.41
CA GLY A 454 -20.22 29.76 20.96
C GLY A 454 -19.63 30.86 20.10
N LYS A 455 -20.04 32.12 20.34
CA LYS A 455 -19.52 33.32 19.67
C LYS A 455 -18.36 33.90 20.48
N PRO A 456 -17.10 33.74 20.06
CA PRO A 456 -15.99 34.46 20.71
C PRO A 456 -16.00 35.93 20.31
N ASP A 457 -15.48 36.79 21.19
CA ASP A 457 -15.26 38.19 20.87
C ASP A 457 -14.07 38.31 19.90
N ASN A 458 -14.14 39.24 18.97
CA ASN A 458 -13.08 39.54 17.98
C ASN A 458 -12.78 38.42 16.95
N VAL A 459 -13.61 37.38 16.83
CA VAL A 459 -13.50 36.34 15.80
C VAL A 459 -14.85 36.15 15.11
N GLU A 460 -14.86 36.17 13.78
CA GLU A 460 -16.07 35.92 13.01
C GLU A 460 -16.52 34.47 13.14
N GLY A 461 -17.85 34.26 13.21
CA GLY A 461 -18.47 32.94 13.25
C GLY A 461 -18.61 32.34 14.65
N TYR A 462 -19.03 31.08 14.68
CA TYR A 462 -19.23 30.30 15.91
C TYR A 462 -18.14 29.25 16.03
N HIS A 463 -17.47 29.21 17.18
CA HIS A 463 -16.29 28.39 17.43
C HIS A 463 -16.48 27.46 18.62
N ASP A 464 -15.70 26.40 18.65
CA ASP A 464 -15.68 25.40 19.73
C ASP A 464 -15.36 26.05 21.09
N ILE A 465 -16.32 25.95 22.02
CA ILE A 465 -16.17 26.50 23.38
C ILE A 465 -15.03 25.85 24.18
N ALA A 466 -14.60 24.66 23.83
CA ALA A 466 -13.46 24.02 24.47
C ALA A 466 -12.13 24.70 24.08
N ARG A 467 -12.06 25.30 22.88
CA ARG A 467 -10.91 26.06 22.40
C ARG A 467 -11.01 27.56 22.67
N TYR A 468 -12.25 28.06 22.79
CA TYR A 468 -12.56 29.45 23.10
C TYR A 468 -13.45 29.48 24.36
N PRO A 469 -12.89 29.32 25.57
CA PRO A 469 -13.67 29.24 26.81
C PRO A 469 -14.53 30.47 27.10
N ASP A 470 -14.10 31.65 26.60
CA ASP A 470 -14.79 32.91 26.76
C ASP A 470 -15.89 33.15 25.71
N ALA A 471 -16.11 32.19 24.80
CA ALA A 471 -17.13 32.31 23.77
C ALA A 471 -18.53 32.36 24.39
N ARG A 472 -19.29 33.40 24.02
CA ARG A 472 -20.64 33.64 24.51
C ARG A 472 -21.60 32.58 23.96
N ARG A 473 -22.44 32.02 24.81
CA ARG A 473 -23.53 31.11 24.43
C ARG A 473 -24.86 31.85 24.45
N ILE A 474 -25.74 31.51 23.54
CA ILE A 474 -27.07 32.09 23.44
C ILE A 474 -27.99 31.36 24.43
N PRO A 475 -28.66 32.05 25.36
CA PRO A 475 -29.53 31.39 26.33
C PRO A 475 -30.62 30.55 25.65
N GLY A 476 -30.76 29.28 26.05
CA GLY A 476 -31.74 28.35 25.53
C GLY A 476 -31.44 27.76 24.13
N LEU A 477 -30.30 28.12 23.52
CA LEU A 477 -29.86 27.58 22.23
C LEU A 477 -28.58 26.81 22.37
N VAL A 478 -28.53 25.57 21.88
CA VAL A 478 -27.34 24.77 21.72
C VAL A 478 -26.97 24.73 20.24
N LEU A 479 -25.78 25.24 19.90
CA LEU A 479 -25.20 25.08 18.58
C LEU A 479 -24.23 23.89 18.66
N PHE A 480 -24.52 22.83 17.91
CA PHE A 480 -23.78 21.59 17.93
C PHE A 480 -23.18 21.28 16.56
N ARG A 481 -21.90 21.03 16.48
CA ARG A 481 -21.19 20.65 15.25
C ARG A 481 -20.79 19.19 15.30
N TRP A 482 -21.07 18.47 14.21
CA TRP A 482 -20.68 17.09 14.01
C TRP A 482 -19.80 16.99 12.78
N ASP A 483 -18.54 16.57 12.97
CA ASP A 483 -17.49 16.68 11.95
C ASP A 483 -17.33 15.38 11.13
N ALA A 484 -18.43 14.68 10.79
CA ALA A 484 -18.40 13.44 9.99
C ALA A 484 -19.72 13.17 9.27
N PRO A 485 -19.74 12.26 8.27
CA PRO A 485 -20.98 11.62 7.82
C PRO A 485 -21.70 10.95 8.99
N LEU A 486 -23.03 10.94 8.96
CA LEU A 486 -23.83 10.23 9.94
C LEU A 486 -24.22 8.87 9.36
N PHE A 487 -23.89 7.78 10.07
CA PHE A 487 -24.15 6.42 9.60
C PHE A 487 -24.31 5.45 10.80
N PHE A 488 -24.70 4.23 10.52
CA PHE A 488 -25.05 3.23 11.54
C PHE A 488 -24.08 3.10 12.71
N ALA A 489 -22.78 3.28 12.47
CA ALA A 489 -21.78 3.07 13.52
C ALA A 489 -21.65 4.26 14.48
N ASN A 490 -22.04 5.48 14.09
CA ASN A 490 -21.88 6.68 14.92
C ASN A 490 -23.21 7.37 15.28
N ALA A 491 -24.34 6.82 14.85
CA ALA A 491 -25.66 7.42 15.10
C ALA A 491 -26.00 7.49 16.60
N GLU A 492 -25.73 6.44 17.35
CA GLU A 492 -25.94 6.40 18.81
C GLU A 492 -25.04 7.41 19.54
N LEU A 493 -23.76 7.48 19.15
CA LEU A 493 -22.84 8.46 19.70
C LEU A 493 -23.28 9.90 19.41
N PHE A 494 -23.82 10.17 18.22
CA PHE A 494 -24.39 11.47 17.87
C PHE A 494 -25.54 11.84 18.80
N HIS A 495 -26.47 10.90 19.05
CA HIS A 495 -27.58 11.08 19.99
C HIS A 495 -27.05 11.39 21.41
N GLU A 496 -26.16 10.54 21.95
CA GLU A 496 -25.56 10.74 23.27
C GLU A 496 -24.90 12.12 23.41
N ARG A 497 -24.17 12.57 22.39
CA ARG A 497 -23.45 13.84 22.43
C ARG A 497 -24.37 15.04 22.38
N ILE A 498 -25.46 14.98 21.64
CA ILE A 498 -26.48 16.05 21.64
C ILE A 498 -27.16 16.12 23.01
N VAL A 499 -27.59 14.98 23.58
CA VAL A 499 -28.20 14.95 24.91
C VAL A 499 -27.23 15.49 25.96
N GLY A 500 -25.97 15.07 25.95
CA GLY A 500 -24.94 15.57 26.85
C GLY A 500 -24.67 17.09 26.68
N ALA A 501 -24.73 17.60 25.45
CA ALA A 501 -24.59 19.04 25.17
C ALA A 501 -25.76 19.85 25.76
N ILE A 502 -26.98 19.29 25.74
CA ILE A 502 -28.18 19.89 26.35
C ILE A 502 -28.03 19.92 27.88
N GLU A 503 -27.60 18.83 28.49
CA GLU A 503 -27.44 18.71 29.95
C GLU A 503 -26.37 19.68 30.49
N THR A 504 -25.34 19.94 29.70
CA THR A 504 -24.23 20.85 30.06
C THR A 504 -24.45 22.30 29.63
N ALA A 505 -25.63 22.64 29.11
CA ALA A 505 -25.91 23.98 28.58
C ALA A 505 -26.03 25.07 29.65
N GLY A 506 -26.15 24.71 30.94
CA GLY A 506 -26.23 25.65 32.06
C GLY A 506 -27.59 26.37 32.24
N GLY A 507 -28.63 25.93 31.53
CA GLY A 507 -30.00 26.47 31.60
C GLY A 507 -30.98 25.68 30.74
N PRO A 508 -32.27 25.99 30.77
CA PRO A 508 -33.29 25.28 29.98
C PRO A 508 -33.03 25.50 28.47
N VAL A 509 -32.81 24.43 27.75
CA VAL A 509 -32.64 24.44 26.27
C VAL A 509 -34.00 24.38 25.60
N GLN A 510 -34.20 25.16 24.56
CA GLN A 510 -35.41 25.24 23.77
C GLN A 510 -35.20 24.86 22.31
N ARG A 511 -33.96 24.98 21.82
CA ARG A 511 -33.61 24.62 20.45
C ARG A 511 -32.16 24.10 20.39
N VAL A 512 -31.97 23.04 19.62
CA VAL A 512 -30.68 22.55 19.19
C VAL A 512 -30.52 22.79 17.70
N VAL A 513 -29.43 23.42 17.29
CA VAL A 513 -29.09 23.61 15.87
C VAL A 513 -27.82 22.79 15.58
N VAL A 514 -27.94 21.79 14.72
CA VAL A 514 -26.85 20.98 14.25
C VAL A 514 -26.21 21.67 13.04
N SER A 515 -24.94 22.08 13.16
CA SER A 515 -24.12 22.48 12.00
C SER A 515 -23.80 21.23 11.17
N ALA A 516 -24.51 21.07 10.07
CA ALA A 516 -24.51 19.87 9.24
C ALA A 516 -23.60 19.99 7.99
N ALA A 517 -22.79 21.06 7.87
CA ALA A 517 -21.86 21.22 6.75
C ALA A 517 -20.92 20.03 6.55
N PRO A 518 -20.35 19.40 7.61
CA PRO A 518 -19.52 18.22 7.48
C PRO A 518 -20.30 16.91 7.26
N MET A 519 -21.62 16.91 7.49
CA MET A 519 -22.47 15.73 7.29
C MET A 519 -22.70 15.50 5.78
N THR A 520 -21.86 14.66 5.18
CA THR A 520 -21.91 14.40 3.73
C THR A 520 -22.83 13.25 3.33
N SER A 521 -23.28 12.45 4.28
CA SER A 521 -24.19 11.32 4.05
C SER A 521 -25.00 10.99 5.30
N VAL A 522 -26.16 10.36 5.07
CA VAL A 522 -27.05 9.74 6.08
C VAL A 522 -27.46 8.38 5.51
N ASP A 523 -27.44 7.31 6.32
CA ASP A 523 -27.96 5.99 5.96
C ASP A 523 -29.31 5.70 6.65
N VAL A 524 -29.89 4.53 6.39
CA VAL A 524 -31.22 4.17 6.95
C VAL A 524 -31.20 4.16 8.48
N THR A 525 -30.21 3.50 9.08
CA THR A 525 -30.12 3.38 10.54
C THR A 525 -29.95 4.73 11.22
N SER A 526 -29.11 5.61 10.65
CA SER A 526 -28.93 6.94 11.20
C SER A 526 -30.13 7.87 10.94
N ALA A 527 -30.92 7.62 9.89
CA ALA A 527 -32.18 8.30 9.66
C ALA A 527 -33.21 7.95 10.76
N ASP A 528 -33.33 6.66 11.10
CA ASP A 528 -34.18 6.19 12.20
C ASP A 528 -33.73 6.82 13.54
N ALA A 529 -32.44 6.84 13.82
CA ALA A 529 -31.88 7.48 15.01
C ALA A 529 -32.14 9.00 15.07
N LEU A 530 -32.18 9.69 13.93
CA LEU A 530 -32.57 11.12 13.86
C LEU A 530 -34.05 11.30 14.20
N THR A 531 -34.92 10.39 13.79
CA THR A 531 -36.33 10.41 14.15
C THR A 531 -36.50 10.22 15.66
N GLU A 532 -35.89 9.21 16.24
CA GLU A 532 -35.92 8.94 17.68
C GLU A 532 -35.38 10.13 18.50
N LEU A 533 -34.33 10.75 18.03
CA LEU A 533 -33.76 11.95 18.66
C LEU A 533 -34.76 13.11 18.60
N ASP A 534 -35.37 13.39 17.44
CA ASP A 534 -36.33 14.48 17.29
C ASP A 534 -37.57 14.26 18.17
N GLU A 535 -38.12 13.04 18.24
CA GLU A 535 -39.21 12.67 19.13
C GLU A 535 -38.85 12.87 20.60
N SER A 536 -37.66 12.40 21.01
CA SER A 536 -37.16 12.57 22.38
C SER A 536 -37.02 14.04 22.76
N LEU A 537 -36.49 14.86 21.85
CA LEU A 537 -36.33 16.30 22.06
C LEU A 537 -37.66 17.03 22.06
N LYS A 538 -38.60 16.69 21.17
CA LYS A 538 -39.98 17.23 21.15
C LYS A 538 -40.71 16.95 22.46
N ALA A 539 -40.61 15.74 23.03
CA ALA A 539 -41.19 15.39 24.32
C ALA A 539 -40.65 16.26 25.46
N ARG A 540 -39.43 16.79 25.34
CA ARG A 540 -38.82 17.75 26.28
C ARG A 540 -39.07 19.21 25.92
N GLY A 541 -39.87 19.51 24.88
CA GLY A 541 -40.15 20.85 24.38
C GLY A 541 -38.96 21.51 23.67
N ILE A 542 -38.00 20.69 23.16
CA ILE A 542 -36.79 21.15 22.47
C ILE A 542 -36.99 20.93 20.97
N GLU A 543 -36.68 21.94 20.17
CA GLU A 543 -36.75 21.88 18.71
C GLU A 543 -35.39 21.50 18.14
N LEU A 544 -35.33 20.46 17.28
CA LEU A 544 -34.12 20.07 16.53
C LEU A 544 -34.15 20.76 15.16
N CYS A 545 -33.08 21.48 14.85
CA CYS A 545 -32.86 22.17 13.57
C CYS A 545 -31.49 21.83 12.97
N PHE A 546 -31.36 22.07 11.68
CA PHE A 546 -30.12 21.85 10.94
C PHE A 546 -29.70 23.13 10.22
N ALA A 547 -28.41 23.45 10.28
CA ALA A 547 -27.80 24.52 9.50
C ALA A 547 -26.79 23.97 8.51
N GLU A 548 -26.70 24.59 7.32
CA GLU A 548 -25.67 24.29 6.31
C GLU A 548 -25.73 22.86 5.75
N MET A 549 -26.87 22.18 5.87
CA MET A 549 -27.03 20.83 5.35
C MET A 549 -26.99 20.84 3.82
N LYS A 550 -26.15 19.98 3.24
CA LYS A 550 -25.95 19.87 1.80
C LYS A 550 -27.16 19.25 1.10
N ASP A 551 -27.46 19.70 -0.11
CA ASP A 551 -28.63 19.22 -0.87
C ASP A 551 -28.65 17.71 -1.12
N PRO A 552 -27.52 17.00 -1.42
CA PRO A 552 -27.55 15.55 -1.53
C PRO A 552 -28.00 14.82 -0.25
N VAL A 553 -27.74 15.41 0.92
CA VAL A 553 -28.20 14.86 2.21
C VAL A 553 -29.69 15.13 2.39
N LYS A 554 -30.16 16.36 2.10
CA LYS A 554 -31.58 16.69 2.09
C LYS A 554 -32.38 15.80 1.14
N ASP A 555 -31.85 15.49 -0.04
CA ASP A 555 -32.48 14.57 -0.99
C ASP A 555 -32.58 13.14 -0.44
N LYS A 556 -31.63 12.68 0.34
CA LYS A 556 -31.73 11.41 1.07
C LYS A 556 -32.82 11.48 2.15
N LEU A 557 -32.84 12.55 2.95
CA LEU A 557 -33.86 12.74 3.97
C LEU A 557 -35.27 12.79 3.35
N ARG A 558 -35.44 13.41 2.17
CA ARG A 558 -36.73 13.37 1.41
C ARG A 558 -37.13 11.94 1.04
N ARG A 559 -36.17 11.13 0.56
CA ARG A 559 -36.43 9.70 0.24
C ARG A 559 -36.84 8.89 1.46
N PHE A 560 -36.33 9.25 2.64
CA PHE A 560 -36.69 8.62 3.91
C PHE A 560 -38.00 9.19 4.49
N GLY A 561 -38.58 10.25 3.88
CA GLY A 561 -39.76 10.96 4.40
C GLY A 561 -39.45 11.96 5.52
N LEU A 562 -38.26 12.00 6.02
CA LEU A 562 -37.85 12.80 7.18
C LEU A 562 -37.78 14.30 6.90
N PHE A 563 -37.50 14.71 5.68
CA PHE A 563 -37.44 16.13 5.33
C PHE A 563 -38.80 16.81 5.51
N ASP A 564 -39.88 16.14 5.11
CA ASP A 564 -41.26 16.63 5.26
C ASP A 564 -41.72 16.55 6.72
N GLU A 565 -41.30 15.52 7.46
CA GLU A 565 -41.60 15.34 8.87
C GLU A 565 -40.94 16.41 9.75
N PHE A 566 -39.68 16.73 9.52
CA PHE A 566 -39.02 17.84 10.20
C PHE A 566 -39.59 19.19 9.76
N GLY A 567 -39.98 19.31 8.49
CA GLY A 567 -40.48 20.54 7.87
C GLY A 567 -39.33 21.46 7.42
N GLU A 568 -39.51 22.07 6.26
CA GLU A 568 -38.49 22.91 5.59
C GLU A 568 -37.97 24.05 6.47
N LYS A 569 -38.77 24.59 7.38
CA LYS A 569 -38.42 25.69 8.28
C LYS A 569 -37.31 25.34 9.29
N ARG A 570 -37.00 24.06 9.48
CA ARG A 570 -35.94 23.61 10.38
C ARG A 570 -34.58 23.48 9.71
N PHE A 571 -34.52 23.71 8.37
CA PHE A 571 -33.26 23.64 7.61
C PHE A 571 -32.82 25.06 7.24
N PHE A 572 -31.80 25.54 7.92
CA PHE A 572 -31.28 26.89 7.73
C PHE A 572 -30.10 26.90 6.76
N PRO A 573 -29.95 27.93 5.89
CA PRO A 573 -28.83 28.02 4.97
C PRO A 573 -27.48 28.26 5.68
N THR A 574 -27.49 28.94 6.84
CA THR A 574 -26.27 29.23 7.64
C THR A 574 -26.58 29.13 9.14
N ILE A 575 -25.53 28.97 9.95
CA ILE A 575 -25.67 29.03 11.43
C ILE A 575 -26.23 30.40 11.85
N ASP A 576 -25.74 31.50 11.25
CA ASP A 576 -26.22 32.87 11.55
C ASP A 576 -27.72 33.04 11.28
N SER A 577 -28.22 32.42 10.19
CA SER A 577 -29.66 32.48 9.90
C SER A 577 -30.50 31.73 10.94
N ALA A 578 -30.01 30.58 11.42
CA ALA A 578 -30.65 29.81 12.49
C ALA A 578 -30.65 30.54 13.83
N VAL A 579 -29.53 31.19 14.16
CA VAL A 579 -29.40 32.04 15.36
C VAL A 579 -30.31 33.24 15.27
N SER A 580 -30.30 33.98 14.16
CA SER A 580 -31.13 35.16 13.97
C SER A 580 -32.64 34.83 14.05
N ASP A 581 -33.07 33.68 13.51
CA ASP A 581 -34.43 33.20 13.64
C ASP A 581 -34.77 32.91 15.10
N TYR A 582 -33.89 32.20 15.83
CA TYR A 582 -34.11 31.90 17.24
C TYR A 582 -34.18 33.16 18.10
N VAL A 583 -33.22 34.07 17.97
CA VAL A 583 -33.17 35.34 18.72
C VAL A 583 -34.44 36.19 18.47
N ARG A 584 -34.87 36.25 17.21
CA ARG A 584 -36.10 36.98 16.83
C ARG A 584 -37.36 36.32 17.40
N SER A 585 -37.46 35.00 17.29
CA SER A 585 -38.63 34.25 17.75
C SER A 585 -38.81 34.34 19.28
N ARG A 586 -37.68 34.44 20.02
CA ARG A 586 -37.67 34.53 21.50
C ARG A 586 -37.51 35.93 22.03
N LYS A 587 -37.43 36.96 21.16
CA LYS A 587 -37.27 38.38 21.51
C LYS A 587 -36.07 38.62 22.44
N LEU A 588 -34.96 37.88 22.21
CA LEU A 588 -33.74 38.01 22.98
C LEU A 588 -32.93 39.22 22.49
N THR A 589 -32.28 39.91 23.42
CA THR A 589 -31.27 40.90 23.07
C THR A 589 -29.92 40.16 22.88
N TRP A 590 -29.58 39.90 21.64
CA TRP A 590 -28.34 39.30 21.25
C TRP A 590 -27.59 40.25 20.29
N ASN A 591 -26.37 40.62 20.63
CA ASN A 591 -25.59 41.54 19.81
C ASN A 591 -24.45 40.73 19.14
N ASP A 592 -24.54 40.54 17.82
CA ASP A 592 -23.53 39.85 17.01
C ASP A 592 -22.27 40.70 16.79
N LEU A 593 -22.36 42.02 17.11
CA LEU A 593 -21.34 43.02 16.78
C LEU A 593 -20.50 43.48 18.00
N ALA A 594 -20.55 42.79 19.13
CA ALA A 594 -19.73 43.13 20.28
C ALA A 594 -18.44 42.29 20.30
#